data_84561d6e6657a8925dc5ac22f887ed71
#
_entry.id   84561d6e6657a8925dc5ac22f887ed71
#
_cell.length_a   1.000
_cell.length_b   1.000
_cell.length_c   1.000
_cell.angle_alpha   90.00
_cell.angle_beta   90.00
_cell.angle_gamma   90.00
#
_symmetry.space_group_name_H-M   'P 1'
#
loop_
_entity.id
_entity.type
_entity.pdbx_description
1 polymer ?
#
loop_
_entity_poly.entity_id
_entity_poly.type
_entity_poly.pdbx_seq_one_letter_code
_entity_poly.pdbx_strand_id
1 'polypeptide(L)'
;MPRAERERQMMDAGVRVFGERGYRAASMDEIAELAGVSKPLVYLYLNSKEDLFTACIRREAAALIAAVRAGVRVDVPADRQLWDGLTAFFAHTAEHPDGWAVLHSQARSGGDPFVAEVVAMREEIVAFVTSLIAAAAREAHGDPELAEREVAGLAQALVGAAEALAGWANGDDSVSAREAAATMMNFAWAGLGNLMAGARWSVPDAS
;
A
#
# COMPACT_ATOMS: atom_id res chain seq x y z
N MET A 1 29.61 -15.34 2.94
CA MET A 1 28.43 -14.48 2.82
C MET A 1 27.82 -14.27 4.21
N PRO A 2 27.57 -13.03 4.66
CA PRO A 2 26.98 -12.72 5.95
C PRO A 2 25.56 -13.31 6.10
N ARG A 3 25.15 -13.60 7.35
CA ARG A 3 23.81 -14.18 7.62
C ARG A 3 22.67 -13.32 7.06
N ALA A 4 22.72 -12.02 7.35
CA ALA A 4 21.69 -11.06 6.90
C ALA A 4 21.52 -11.00 5.37
N GLU A 5 22.61 -11.17 4.62
CA GLU A 5 22.57 -11.17 3.17
C GLU A 5 21.90 -12.43 2.60
N ARG A 6 22.14 -13.59 3.22
CA ARG A 6 21.45 -14.85 2.86
C ARG A 6 19.96 -14.77 3.16
N GLU A 7 19.60 -14.23 4.33
CA GLU A 7 18.20 -14.06 4.71
C GLU A 7 17.47 -13.15 3.74
N ARG A 8 18.11 -12.04 3.34
CA ARG A 8 17.58 -11.15 2.30
C ARG A 8 17.36 -11.87 0.98
N GLN A 9 18.35 -12.65 0.49
CA GLN A 9 18.20 -13.40 -0.75
C GLN A 9 17.05 -14.42 -0.70
N MET A 10 16.88 -15.12 0.43
CA MET A 10 15.76 -16.04 0.62
C MET A 10 14.41 -15.32 0.63
N MET A 11 14.35 -14.13 1.26
CA MET A 11 13.13 -13.32 1.24
C MET A 11 12.85 -12.75 -0.15
N ASP A 12 13.86 -12.32 -0.91
CA ASP A 12 13.68 -11.86 -2.29
C ASP A 12 13.12 -12.96 -3.19
N ALA A 13 13.66 -14.17 -3.07
CA ALA A 13 13.13 -15.36 -3.75
C ALA A 13 11.69 -15.67 -3.29
N GLY A 14 11.44 -15.57 -1.99
CA GLY A 14 10.11 -15.76 -1.41
C GLY A 14 9.09 -14.77 -1.98
N VAL A 15 9.39 -13.47 -1.99
CA VAL A 15 8.50 -12.43 -2.53
C VAL A 15 8.15 -12.72 -3.98
N ARG A 16 9.14 -13.08 -4.79
CA ARG A 16 8.91 -13.41 -6.20
C ARG A 16 7.98 -14.62 -6.36
N VAL A 17 8.30 -15.74 -5.72
CA VAL A 17 7.51 -16.98 -5.85
C VAL A 17 6.10 -16.80 -5.27
N PHE A 18 5.96 -16.10 -4.13
CA PHE A 18 4.65 -15.79 -3.55
C PHE A 18 3.86 -14.80 -4.40
N GLY A 19 4.50 -13.80 -4.99
CA GLY A 19 3.85 -12.85 -5.89
C GLY A 19 3.29 -13.50 -7.14
N GLU A 20 4.10 -14.37 -7.78
CA GLU A 20 3.71 -15.08 -9.01
C GLU A 20 2.67 -16.19 -8.78
N ARG A 21 2.81 -17.00 -7.70
CA ARG A 21 2.03 -18.21 -7.46
C ARG A 21 0.92 -18.06 -6.41
N GLY A 22 1.01 -17.03 -5.58
CA GLY A 22 0.25 -16.94 -4.33
C GLY A 22 0.77 -17.90 -3.26
N TYR A 23 0.37 -17.64 -2.01
CA TYR A 23 0.84 -18.44 -0.86
C TYR A 23 0.59 -19.95 -1.00
N ARG A 24 -0.62 -20.35 -1.43
CA ARG A 24 -1.01 -21.78 -1.44
C ARG A 24 -0.19 -22.60 -2.42
N ALA A 25 0.00 -22.09 -3.64
CA ALA A 25 0.69 -22.80 -4.71
C ALA A 25 2.23 -22.68 -4.65
N ALA A 26 2.77 -21.68 -3.93
CA ALA A 26 4.21 -21.50 -3.78
C ALA A 26 4.89 -22.71 -3.13
N SER A 27 6.05 -23.09 -3.66
CA SER A 27 6.86 -24.23 -3.16
C SER A 27 8.13 -23.75 -2.47
N MET A 28 8.45 -24.33 -1.30
CA MET A 28 9.71 -24.08 -0.60
C MET A 28 10.93 -24.62 -1.39
N ASP A 29 10.72 -25.60 -2.27
CA ASP A 29 11.77 -26.09 -3.16
C ASP A 29 12.10 -25.05 -4.23
N GLU A 30 11.08 -24.45 -4.86
CA GLU A 30 11.22 -23.38 -5.85
C GLU A 30 11.91 -22.14 -5.24
N ILE A 31 11.52 -21.75 -4.01
CA ILE A 31 12.14 -20.65 -3.29
C ILE A 31 13.62 -20.94 -3.00
N ALA A 32 13.94 -22.15 -2.54
CA ALA A 32 15.32 -22.54 -2.26
C ALA A 32 16.19 -22.54 -3.51
N GLU A 33 15.67 -23.07 -4.62
CA GLU A 33 16.32 -23.09 -5.94
C GLU A 33 16.60 -21.67 -6.42
N LEU A 34 15.58 -20.80 -6.38
CA LEU A 34 15.70 -19.39 -6.81
C LEU A 34 16.69 -18.62 -5.92
N ALA A 35 16.72 -18.88 -4.62
CA ALA A 35 17.67 -18.29 -3.69
C ALA A 35 19.09 -18.89 -3.79
N GLY A 36 19.31 -19.94 -4.59
CA GLY A 36 20.59 -20.61 -4.72
C GLY A 36 21.06 -21.30 -3.42
N VAL A 37 20.11 -21.80 -2.60
CA VAL A 37 20.40 -22.47 -1.32
C VAL A 37 19.67 -23.80 -1.21
N SER A 38 20.05 -24.63 -0.23
CA SER A 38 19.31 -25.86 0.04
C SER A 38 18.01 -25.59 0.81
N LYS A 39 16.96 -26.37 0.56
CA LYS A 39 15.69 -26.30 1.30
C LYS A 39 15.85 -26.38 2.82
N PRO A 40 16.69 -27.28 3.40
CA PRO A 40 16.95 -27.29 4.83
C PRO A 40 17.52 -25.97 5.36
N LEU A 41 18.31 -25.25 4.54
CA LEU A 41 18.86 -23.97 4.93
C LEU A 41 17.76 -22.89 5.02
N VAL A 42 16.78 -22.90 4.10
CA VAL A 42 15.63 -21.97 4.17
C VAL A 42 14.86 -22.20 5.48
N TYR A 43 14.57 -23.45 5.84
CA TYR A 43 13.90 -23.78 7.11
C TYR A 43 14.73 -23.41 8.34
N LEU A 44 16.05 -23.51 8.27
CA LEU A 44 16.94 -23.12 9.39
C LEU A 44 16.87 -21.61 9.67
N TYR A 45 16.68 -20.80 8.64
CA TYR A 45 16.62 -19.33 8.77
C TYR A 45 15.21 -18.81 9.04
N LEU A 46 14.21 -19.45 8.44
CA LEU A 46 12.85 -18.90 8.33
C LEU A 46 11.78 -19.89 8.85
N ASN A 47 12.20 -20.91 9.60
CA ASN A 47 11.43 -21.92 10.33
C ASN A 47 10.33 -22.63 9.50
N SER A 48 9.39 -21.90 8.92
CA SER A 48 8.25 -22.44 8.19
C SER A 48 7.95 -21.61 6.93
N LYS A 49 7.08 -22.12 6.07
CA LYS A 49 6.55 -21.37 4.92
C LYS A 49 5.73 -20.18 5.39
N GLU A 50 4.98 -20.35 6.47
CA GLU A 50 4.19 -19.31 7.13
C GLU A 50 5.07 -18.17 7.65
N ASP A 51 6.15 -18.50 8.35
CA ASP A 51 7.08 -17.51 8.90
C ASP A 51 7.79 -16.74 7.78
N LEU A 52 8.22 -17.45 6.73
CA LEU A 52 8.81 -16.81 5.55
C LEU A 52 7.82 -15.86 4.90
N PHE A 53 6.57 -16.28 4.69
CA PHE A 53 5.57 -15.45 4.06
C PHE A 53 5.22 -14.22 4.90
N THR A 54 5.04 -14.40 6.21
CA THR A 54 4.84 -13.29 7.17
C THR A 54 6.01 -12.31 7.12
N ALA A 55 7.26 -12.80 7.08
CA ALA A 55 8.42 -11.95 6.96
C ALA A 55 8.44 -11.16 5.64
N CYS A 56 8.03 -11.79 4.53
CA CYS A 56 7.87 -11.12 3.23
C CYS A 56 6.81 -10.00 3.31
N ILE A 57 5.61 -10.29 3.86
CA ILE A 57 4.55 -9.29 4.03
C ILE A 57 5.05 -8.10 4.84
N ARG A 58 5.66 -8.34 6.01
CA ARG A 58 6.16 -7.27 6.89
C ARG A 58 7.22 -6.41 6.20
N ARG A 59 8.12 -7.03 5.46
CA ARG A 59 9.17 -6.32 4.73
C ARG A 59 8.61 -5.43 3.63
N GLU A 60 7.75 -5.98 2.77
CA GLU A 60 7.15 -5.25 1.67
C GLU A 60 6.22 -4.14 2.17
N ALA A 61 5.46 -4.39 3.23
CA ALA A 61 4.64 -3.39 3.91
C ALA A 61 5.49 -2.23 4.45
N ALA A 62 6.57 -2.53 5.15
CA ALA A 62 7.48 -1.51 5.69
C ALA A 62 8.14 -0.70 4.57
N ALA A 63 8.53 -1.35 3.47
CA ALA A 63 9.13 -0.68 2.31
C ALA A 63 8.13 0.28 1.63
N LEU A 64 6.88 -0.16 1.41
CA LEU A 64 5.83 0.68 0.85
C LEU A 64 5.54 1.91 1.74
N ILE A 65 5.36 1.70 3.05
CA ILE A 65 5.10 2.79 4.01
C ILE A 65 6.28 3.77 4.03
N ALA A 66 7.51 3.27 4.03
CA ALA A 66 8.71 4.10 4.02
C ALA A 66 8.81 4.92 2.74
N ALA A 67 8.51 4.33 1.57
CA ALA A 67 8.53 5.02 0.28
C ALA A 67 7.49 6.15 0.23
N VAL A 68 6.25 5.89 0.67
CA VAL A 68 5.20 6.91 0.71
C VAL A 68 5.57 8.04 1.67
N ARG A 69 6.03 7.73 2.88
CA ARG A 69 6.44 8.74 3.87
C ARG A 69 7.62 9.59 3.39
N ALA A 70 8.61 8.97 2.77
CA ALA A 70 9.78 9.67 2.24
C ALA A 70 9.43 10.56 1.03
N GLY A 71 8.39 10.20 0.26
CA GLY A 71 7.92 10.97 -0.87
C GLY A 71 7.18 12.25 -0.48
N VAL A 72 6.48 12.26 0.65
CA VAL A 72 5.64 13.40 1.08
C VAL A 72 6.47 14.50 1.72
N ARG A 73 6.44 15.70 1.13
CA ARG A 73 7.01 16.91 1.72
C ARG A 73 5.95 17.61 2.57
N VAL A 74 6.16 17.67 3.88
CA VAL A 74 5.16 18.22 4.83
C VAL A 74 5.12 19.75 4.91
N ASP A 75 6.08 20.42 4.29
CA ASP A 75 6.25 21.88 4.25
C ASP A 75 5.66 22.54 2.99
N VAL A 76 4.93 21.79 2.18
CA VAL A 76 4.27 22.27 0.96
C VAL A 76 2.75 22.25 1.11
N PRO A 77 1.98 22.98 0.24
CA PRO A 77 0.52 22.95 0.26
C PRO A 77 -0.07 21.53 0.13
N ALA A 78 -1.27 21.34 0.68
CA ALA A 78 -1.92 20.02 0.78
C ALA A 78 -2.10 19.29 -0.56
N ASP A 79 -2.36 20.01 -1.65
CA ASP A 79 -2.42 19.44 -3.00
C ASP A 79 -1.09 18.83 -3.43
N ARG A 80 0.02 19.47 -3.05
CA ARG A 80 1.36 18.98 -3.33
C ARG A 80 1.73 17.79 -2.45
N GLN A 81 1.34 17.81 -1.18
CA GLN A 81 1.53 16.67 -0.29
C GLN A 81 0.78 15.43 -0.81
N LEU A 82 -0.47 15.60 -1.24
CA LEU A 82 -1.25 14.51 -1.84
C LEU A 82 -0.61 14.00 -3.13
N TRP A 83 -0.21 14.90 -4.02
CA TRP A 83 0.48 14.52 -5.26
C TRP A 83 1.78 13.75 -5.01
N ASP A 84 2.60 14.22 -4.09
CA ASP A 84 3.86 13.59 -3.72
C ASP A 84 3.63 12.16 -3.17
N GLY A 85 2.65 12.01 -2.27
CA GLY A 85 2.29 10.70 -1.70
C GLY A 85 1.75 9.73 -2.75
N LEU A 86 0.85 10.17 -3.62
CA LEU A 86 0.32 9.34 -4.72
C LEU A 86 1.41 8.95 -5.70
N THR A 87 2.29 9.88 -6.08
CA THR A 87 3.41 9.58 -6.97
C THR A 87 4.36 8.54 -6.36
N ALA A 88 4.71 8.68 -5.08
CA ALA A 88 5.55 7.72 -4.40
C ALA A 88 4.88 6.34 -4.27
N PHE A 89 3.59 6.29 -3.98
CA PHE A 89 2.82 5.05 -3.89
C PHE A 89 2.80 4.30 -5.22
N PHE A 90 2.37 4.95 -6.30
CA PHE A 90 2.27 4.30 -7.62
C PHE A 90 3.63 3.95 -8.20
N ALA A 91 4.66 4.77 -7.99
CA ALA A 91 6.03 4.44 -8.40
C ALA A 91 6.51 3.18 -7.68
N HIS A 92 6.36 3.12 -6.35
CA HIS A 92 6.79 1.96 -5.57
C HIS A 92 6.07 0.67 -5.98
N THR A 93 4.74 0.71 -6.19
CA THR A 93 3.97 -0.49 -6.59
C THR A 93 4.34 -0.98 -7.99
N ALA A 94 4.67 -0.08 -8.91
CA ALA A 94 5.12 -0.41 -10.26
C ALA A 94 6.57 -0.94 -10.29
N GLU A 95 7.45 -0.41 -9.45
CA GLU A 95 8.85 -0.87 -9.33
C GLU A 95 8.97 -2.20 -8.59
N HIS A 96 7.99 -2.54 -7.73
CA HIS A 96 7.97 -3.76 -6.90
C HIS A 96 6.67 -4.57 -7.11
N PRO A 97 6.39 -5.04 -8.35
CA PRO A 97 5.11 -5.70 -8.66
C PRO A 97 4.89 -7.00 -7.87
N ASP A 98 5.94 -7.78 -7.61
CA ASP A 98 5.85 -9.00 -6.81
C ASP A 98 5.54 -8.68 -5.34
N GLY A 99 6.18 -7.66 -4.79
CA GLY A 99 5.89 -7.13 -3.45
C GLY A 99 4.44 -6.66 -3.33
N TRP A 100 3.98 -5.88 -4.31
CA TRP A 100 2.59 -5.45 -4.39
C TRP A 100 1.62 -6.63 -4.49
N ALA A 101 1.92 -7.64 -5.31
CA ALA A 101 1.11 -8.84 -5.44
C ALA A 101 1.01 -9.61 -4.11
N VAL A 102 2.11 -9.72 -3.35
CA VAL A 102 2.12 -10.33 -2.01
C VAL A 102 1.16 -9.58 -1.07
N LEU A 103 1.19 -8.26 -1.05
CA LEU A 103 0.32 -7.45 -0.18
C LEU A 103 -1.15 -7.45 -0.62
N HIS A 104 -1.40 -7.31 -1.93
CA HIS A 104 -2.75 -7.14 -2.47
C HIS A 104 -3.52 -8.44 -2.60
N SER A 105 -2.88 -9.56 -2.95
CA SER A 105 -3.55 -10.86 -3.12
C SER A 105 -4.14 -11.39 -1.83
N GLN A 106 -3.48 -11.12 -0.69
CA GLN A 106 -3.92 -11.59 0.62
C GLN A 106 -5.12 -10.79 1.18
N ALA A 107 -5.22 -9.51 0.87
CA ALA A 107 -6.37 -8.69 1.27
C ALA A 107 -7.72 -9.21 0.71
N ARG A 108 -7.67 -10.05 -0.35
CA ARG A 108 -8.87 -10.60 -1.03
C ARG A 108 -9.21 -12.03 -0.63
N SER A 109 -8.33 -12.75 0.04
CA SER A 109 -8.51 -14.17 0.41
C SER A 109 -8.99 -14.28 1.86
N GLY A 110 -10.28 -14.00 2.11
CA GLY A 110 -10.85 -14.12 3.45
C GLY A 110 -10.58 -15.51 4.09
N GLY A 111 -10.01 -15.52 5.31
CA GLY A 111 -9.74 -16.73 6.10
C GLY A 111 -8.27 -17.16 6.19
N ASP A 112 -7.33 -16.40 5.69
CA ASP A 112 -5.89 -16.67 5.77
C ASP A 112 -5.29 -16.10 7.08
N PRO A 113 -4.36 -16.81 7.76
CA PRO A 113 -3.72 -16.34 9.00
C PRO A 113 -2.93 -15.04 8.84
N PHE A 114 -2.64 -14.62 7.59
CA PHE A 114 -1.85 -13.43 7.29
C PHE A 114 -2.66 -12.13 7.13
N VAL A 115 -3.99 -12.23 7.15
CA VAL A 115 -4.89 -11.06 7.01
C VAL A 115 -4.57 -9.99 8.06
N ALA A 116 -4.24 -10.39 9.28
CA ALA A 116 -3.91 -9.46 10.35
C ALA A 116 -2.70 -8.57 10.03
N GLU A 117 -1.67 -9.11 9.38
CA GLU A 117 -0.47 -8.34 9.00
C GLU A 117 -0.78 -7.31 7.91
N VAL A 118 -1.56 -7.71 6.91
CA VAL A 118 -1.98 -6.80 5.83
C VAL A 118 -2.94 -5.72 6.34
N VAL A 119 -3.86 -6.09 7.24
CA VAL A 119 -4.78 -5.12 7.88
C VAL A 119 -3.99 -4.11 8.70
N ALA A 120 -3.02 -4.55 9.53
CA ALA A 120 -2.21 -3.64 10.33
C ALA A 120 -1.41 -2.65 9.45
N MET A 121 -0.81 -3.11 8.35
CA MET A 121 -0.16 -2.24 7.37
C MET A 121 -1.14 -1.21 6.80
N ARG A 122 -2.32 -1.67 6.38
CA ARG A 122 -3.33 -0.79 5.79
C ARG A 122 -3.81 0.28 6.79
N GLU A 123 -4.01 -0.11 8.05
CA GLU A 123 -4.36 0.82 9.12
C GLU A 123 -3.28 1.88 9.33
N GLU A 124 -2.00 1.52 9.26
CA GLU A 124 -0.89 2.48 9.37
C GLU A 124 -0.88 3.48 8.23
N ILE A 125 -1.11 3.04 6.98
CA ILE A 125 -1.23 3.93 5.81
C ILE A 125 -2.44 4.85 5.96
N VAL A 126 -3.60 4.31 6.33
CA VAL A 126 -4.82 5.10 6.55
C VAL A 126 -4.62 6.14 7.64
N ALA A 127 -3.98 5.78 8.76
CA ALA A 127 -3.69 6.73 9.84
C ALA A 127 -2.76 7.86 9.36
N PHE A 128 -1.74 7.55 8.57
CA PHE A 128 -0.87 8.54 7.98
C PHE A 128 -1.63 9.50 7.03
N VAL A 129 -2.42 8.96 6.11
CA VAL A 129 -3.26 9.75 5.19
C VAL A 129 -4.27 10.60 5.96
N THR A 130 -4.91 10.03 7.00
CA THR A 130 -5.82 10.76 7.89
C THR A 130 -5.15 11.97 8.51
N SER A 131 -3.91 11.84 8.99
CA SER A 131 -3.15 12.94 9.60
C SER A 131 -2.88 14.08 8.61
N LEU A 132 -2.57 13.75 7.35
CA LEU A 132 -2.34 14.75 6.29
C LEU A 132 -3.64 15.50 5.91
N ILE A 133 -4.74 14.76 5.72
CA ILE A 133 -6.05 15.38 5.41
C ILE A 133 -6.52 16.25 6.57
N ALA A 134 -6.36 15.79 7.83
CA ALA A 134 -6.73 16.58 9.00
C ALA A 134 -5.90 17.86 9.14
N ALA A 135 -4.61 17.81 8.83
CA ALA A 135 -3.76 19.01 8.80
C ALA A 135 -4.27 20.03 7.76
N ALA A 136 -4.53 19.56 6.53
CA ALA A 136 -5.06 20.40 5.45
C ALA A 136 -6.44 21.00 5.78
N ALA A 137 -7.34 20.23 6.40
CA ALA A 137 -8.66 20.70 6.80
C ALA A 137 -8.59 21.78 7.89
N ARG A 138 -7.69 21.64 8.86
CA ARG A 138 -7.48 22.68 9.90
C ARG A 138 -6.97 24.00 9.33
N GLU A 139 -6.07 23.94 8.36
CA GLU A 139 -5.58 25.15 7.66
C GLU A 139 -6.68 25.85 6.88
N ALA A 140 -7.61 25.09 6.29
CA ALA A 140 -8.66 25.67 5.44
C ALA A 140 -9.86 26.22 6.22
N HIS A 141 -10.28 25.62 7.33
CA HIS A 141 -11.59 25.89 7.94
C HIS A 141 -11.54 26.38 9.38
N GLY A 142 -10.45 26.26 10.10
CA GLY A 142 -10.31 26.69 11.49
C GLY A 142 -11.23 25.97 12.52
N ASP A 143 -12.05 25.01 12.09
CA ASP A 143 -12.99 24.27 12.93
C ASP A 143 -12.54 22.81 13.12
N PRO A 144 -12.20 22.39 14.36
CA PRO A 144 -11.69 21.05 14.62
C PRO A 144 -12.75 19.94 14.66
N GLU A 145 -14.04 20.25 14.92
CA GLU A 145 -15.03 19.19 15.17
C GLU A 145 -15.63 18.56 13.91
N LEU A 146 -15.69 19.28 12.80
CA LEU A 146 -16.16 18.72 11.52
C LEU A 146 -15.16 17.74 10.91
N ALA A 147 -13.91 17.75 11.36
CA ALA A 147 -12.79 17.09 10.72
C ALA A 147 -12.70 15.59 10.98
N GLU A 148 -12.89 15.10 12.20
CA GLU A 148 -12.38 13.75 12.54
C GLU A 148 -13.14 12.59 11.88
N ARG A 149 -14.47 12.58 11.86
CA ARG A 149 -15.24 11.47 11.28
C ARG A 149 -15.23 11.47 9.75
N GLU A 150 -15.35 12.64 9.14
CA GLU A 150 -15.33 12.79 7.68
C GLU A 150 -13.92 12.52 7.13
N VAL A 151 -12.89 13.02 7.81
CA VAL A 151 -11.49 12.82 7.42
C VAL A 151 -11.11 11.34 7.46
N ALA A 152 -11.53 10.58 8.49
CA ALA A 152 -11.27 9.14 8.54
C ALA A 152 -11.95 8.40 7.37
N GLY A 153 -13.20 8.76 7.04
CA GLY A 153 -13.93 8.19 5.91
C GLY A 153 -13.26 8.51 4.57
N LEU A 154 -12.82 9.77 4.39
CA LEU A 154 -12.10 10.21 3.20
C LEU A 154 -10.76 9.50 3.03
N ALA A 155 -10.01 9.30 4.11
CA ALA A 155 -8.75 8.57 4.09
C ALA A 155 -8.97 7.10 3.67
N GLN A 156 -9.99 6.44 4.20
CA GLN A 156 -10.37 5.07 3.81
C GLN A 156 -10.74 4.99 2.32
N ALA A 157 -11.55 5.95 1.83
CA ALA A 157 -11.95 6.01 0.43
C ALA A 157 -10.74 6.25 -0.50
N LEU A 158 -9.86 7.19 -0.13
CA LEU A 158 -8.66 7.51 -0.90
C LEU A 158 -7.71 6.31 -0.99
N VAL A 159 -7.40 5.67 0.13
CA VAL A 159 -6.52 4.49 0.18
C VAL A 159 -7.13 3.35 -0.61
N GLY A 160 -8.42 3.03 -0.41
CA GLY A 160 -9.08 1.95 -1.16
C GLY A 160 -9.13 2.20 -2.67
N ALA A 161 -9.36 3.44 -3.11
CA ALA A 161 -9.34 3.80 -4.52
C ALA A 161 -7.92 3.71 -5.11
N ALA A 162 -6.90 4.15 -4.37
CA ALA A 162 -5.50 4.03 -4.78
C ALA A 162 -5.06 2.56 -4.91
N GLU A 163 -5.43 1.70 -3.95
CA GLU A 163 -5.19 0.24 -3.99
C GLU A 163 -5.82 -0.41 -5.22
N ALA A 164 -7.09 -0.10 -5.51
CA ALA A 164 -7.79 -0.62 -6.67
C ALA A 164 -7.16 -0.17 -8.00
N LEU A 165 -6.79 1.12 -8.07
CA LEU A 165 -6.16 1.69 -9.26
C LEU A 165 -4.74 1.13 -9.48
N ALA A 166 -3.96 0.92 -8.41
CA ALA A 166 -2.64 0.29 -8.52
C ALA A 166 -2.74 -1.15 -9.03
N GLY A 167 -3.74 -1.93 -8.54
CA GLY A 167 -3.98 -3.28 -9.02
C GLY A 167 -4.33 -3.32 -10.50
N TRP A 168 -5.08 -2.35 -11.00
CA TRP A 168 -5.40 -2.22 -12.41
C TRP A 168 -4.20 -1.76 -13.25
N ALA A 169 -3.50 -0.69 -12.81
CA ALA A 169 -2.39 -0.10 -13.55
C ALA A 169 -1.19 -1.06 -13.66
N ASN A 170 -0.88 -1.82 -12.61
CA ASN A 170 0.19 -2.81 -12.63
C ASN A 170 -0.13 -4.05 -13.47
N GLY A 171 -1.37 -4.22 -13.90
CA GLY A 171 -1.81 -5.27 -14.84
C GLY A 171 -1.83 -4.82 -16.31
N ASP A 172 -1.50 -3.57 -16.60
CA ASP A 172 -1.55 -2.97 -17.94
C ASP A 172 -0.27 -2.19 -18.23
N ASP A 173 0.64 -2.78 -19.00
CA ASP A 173 1.93 -2.21 -19.37
C ASP A 173 1.83 -0.87 -20.12
N SER A 174 0.64 -0.50 -20.61
CA SER A 174 0.40 0.78 -21.28
C SER A 174 0.19 1.95 -20.31
N VAL A 175 -0.02 1.67 -19.01
CA VAL A 175 -0.30 2.67 -17.98
C VAL A 175 0.95 2.92 -17.13
N SER A 176 1.49 4.12 -17.19
CA SER A 176 2.60 4.49 -16.33
C SER A 176 2.14 4.81 -14.89
N ALA A 177 3.03 4.60 -13.92
CA ALA A 177 2.80 4.97 -12.53
C ALA A 177 2.40 6.46 -12.38
N ARG A 178 2.97 7.34 -13.20
CA ARG A 178 2.65 8.77 -13.21
C ARG A 178 1.23 9.04 -13.72
N GLU A 179 0.76 8.32 -14.72
CA GLU A 179 -0.62 8.43 -15.23
C GLU A 179 -1.62 7.93 -14.20
N ALA A 180 -1.33 6.81 -13.52
CA ALA A 180 -2.14 6.33 -12.42
C ALA A 180 -2.21 7.34 -11.27
N ALA A 181 -1.08 7.93 -10.88
CA ALA A 181 -1.03 9.00 -9.87
C ALA A 181 -1.85 10.23 -10.30
N ALA A 182 -1.76 10.65 -11.57
CA ALA A 182 -2.51 11.79 -12.10
C ALA A 182 -4.03 11.49 -12.14
N THR A 183 -4.42 10.30 -12.51
CA THR A 183 -5.81 9.85 -12.50
C THR A 183 -6.38 9.89 -11.08
N MET A 184 -5.64 9.34 -10.12
CA MET A 184 -6.04 9.35 -8.72
C MET A 184 -6.10 10.76 -8.13
N MET A 185 -5.12 11.62 -8.48
CA MET A 185 -5.10 13.02 -8.05
C MET A 185 -6.33 13.78 -8.56
N ASN A 186 -6.66 13.65 -9.85
CA ASN A 186 -7.84 14.31 -10.42
C ASN A 186 -9.13 13.86 -9.74
N PHE A 187 -9.28 12.56 -9.48
CA PHE A 187 -10.44 12.02 -8.77
C PHE A 187 -10.52 12.53 -7.32
N ALA A 188 -9.43 12.43 -6.58
CA ALA A 188 -9.39 12.80 -5.17
C ALA A 188 -9.51 14.31 -4.98
N TRP A 189 -8.77 15.11 -5.78
CA TRP A 189 -8.76 16.57 -5.63
C TRP A 189 -10.08 17.22 -6.01
N ALA A 190 -10.77 16.72 -7.04
CA ALA A 190 -12.10 17.20 -7.40
C ALA A 190 -13.11 17.01 -6.25
N GLY A 191 -13.02 15.89 -5.51
CA GLY A 191 -13.85 15.64 -4.32
C GLY A 191 -13.38 16.45 -3.10
N LEU A 192 -12.12 16.32 -2.72
CA LEU A 192 -11.54 16.98 -1.53
C LEU A 192 -11.54 18.51 -1.67
N GLY A 193 -11.19 19.04 -2.85
CA GLY A 193 -11.19 20.49 -3.10
C GLY A 193 -12.57 21.11 -2.96
N ASN A 194 -13.61 20.43 -3.44
CA ASN A 194 -14.99 20.89 -3.26
C ASN A 194 -15.43 20.85 -1.79
N LEU A 195 -15.08 19.79 -1.06
CA LEU A 195 -15.36 19.70 0.38
C LEU A 195 -14.62 20.78 1.17
N MET A 196 -13.37 21.06 0.83
CA MET A 196 -12.58 22.16 1.42
C MET A 196 -13.15 23.54 1.09
N ALA A 197 -13.85 23.68 -0.03
CA ALA A 197 -14.60 24.89 -0.40
C ALA A 197 -16.01 24.96 0.24
N GLY A 198 -16.36 24.00 1.10
CA GLY A 198 -17.68 23.93 1.77
C GLY A 198 -18.79 23.33 0.92
N ALA A 199 -18.51 22.84 -0.30
CA ALA A 199 -19.49 22.18 -1.14
C ALA A 199 -19.78 20.78 -0.62
N ARG A 200 -21.06 20.45 -0.41
CA ARG A 200 -21.51 19.13 0.02
C ARG A 200 -22.61 18.63 -0.88
N TRP A 201 -22.52 17.37 -1.27
CA TRP A 201 -23.64 16.69 -1.89
C TRP A 201 -24.67 16.33 -0.81
N SER A 202 -25.94 16.62 -1.06
CA SER A 202 -27.06 16.22 -0.20
C SER A 202 -27.98 15.29 -0.97
N VAL A 203 -28.57 14.32 -0.25
CA VAL A 203 -29.61 13.47 -0.81
C VAL A 203 -30.78 14.36 -1.21
N PRO A 204 -31.29 14.30 -2.47
CA PRO A 204 -32.52 15.01 -2.85
C PRO A 204 -33.67 14.55 -1.95
N ASP A 205 -34.46 15.51 -1.47
CA ASP A 205 -35.67 15.18 -0.71
C ASP A 205 -36.54 14.23 -1.53
N ALA A 206 -37.01 13.14 -0.88
CA ALA A 206 -37.91 12.21 -1.50
C ALA A 206 -39.25 12.94 -1.77
N SER A 207 -39.54 13.15 -3.06
CA SER A 207 -40.80 13.77 -3.52
C SER A 207 -41.97 12.82 -3.36
#